data_73dca933daf639c5b3e9a99449760bc2
#
_entry.id   73dca933daf639c5b3e9a99449760bc2
#
_cell.length_a   1.000
_cell.length_b   1.000
_cell.length_c   1.000
_cell.angle_alpha   90.00
_cell.angle_beta   90.00
_cell.angle_gamma   90.00
#
_symmetry.space_group_name_H-M   'P 1'
#
loop_
_entity.id
_entity.type
_entity.pdbx_description
1 polymer ?
#
loop_
_entity_poly.entity_id
_entity_poly.type
_entity_poly.pdbx_seq_one_letter_code
_entity_poly.pdbx_strand_id
1 'polypeptide(L)'
;MNADLGSGTPEQIQTIVKDFWSAQEPILTSMQPAPDPIKADVEALLALAHNGASTGDSATFTSDDLQTADHNIDQYMLRTCGYGQISVTATDDAYQGIPATIGSGAVALTLNNRGREAHQVLIVRINDGVTEPFRTLLDLPPDQRMQTAAALGSVEVDPGQVGTLFLRLASGRYGVGDFLSQGSTSLDAPGSGDPHYVLGLHAEFTVA
;
A
#
# COMPACT_ATOMS: atom_id res chain seq x y z
N MET A 1 2.21 4.80 -2.06
CA MET A 1 2.86 4.67 -3.39
C MET A 1 4.33 5.01 -3.20
N ASN A 2 5.22 4.00 -3.09
CA ASN A 2 6.65 4.23 -2.85
C ASN A 2 7.43 4.00 -4.15
N ALA A 3 8.00 5.06 -4.70
CA ALA A 3 9.08 4.92 -5.67
C ALA A 3 10.34 4.55 -4.88
N ASP A 4 11.00 3.43 -5.23
CA ASP A 4 12.31 3.09 -4.64
C ASP A 4 13.35 4.12 -5.11
N LEU A 5 13.54 5.14 -4.29
CA LEU A 5 14.51 6.22 -4.54
C LEU A 5 15.91 5.89 -3.98
N GLY A 6 16.08 4.72 -3.33
CA GLY A 6 17.18 4.45 -2.39
C GLY A 6 18.58 4.22 -2.97
N SER A 7 18.77 4.03 -4.30
CA SER A 7 20.09 3.62 -4.83
C SER A 7 20.50 4.27 -6.17
N GLY A 8 19.76 5.28 -6.65
CA GLY A 8 20.02 5.93 -7.94
C GLY A 8 20.99 7.12 -7.86
N THR A 9 21.63 7.49 -8.99
CA THR A 9 22.26 8.81 -9.09
C THR A 9 21.21 9.92 -9.01
N PRO A 10 21.57 11.18 -8.68
CA PRO A 10 20.62 12.29 -8.66
C PRO A 10 19.79 12.41 -9.95
N GLU A 11 20.40 12.18 -11.10
CA GLU A 11 19.73 12.24 -12.42
C GLU A 11 18.74 11.07 -12.61
N GLN A 12 19.07 9.89 -12.11
CA GLN A 12 18.17 8.73 -12.12
C GLN A 12 16.97 8.97 -11.21
N ILE A 13 17.20 9.46 -10.00
CA ILE A 13 16.13 9.83 -9.06
C ILE A 13 15.21 10.88 -9.69
N GLN A 14 15.78 11.94 -10.27
CA GLN A 14 15.02 12.99 -10.95
C GLN A 14 14.14 12.41 -12.08
N THR A 15 14.67 11.47 -12.86
CA THR A 15 13.91 10.82 -13.94
C THR A 15 12.77 9.99 -13.38
N ILE A 16 13.00 9.18 -12.35
CA ILE A 16 11.98 8.37 -11.69
C ILE A 16 10.84 9.26 -11.17
N VAL A 17 11.17 10.38 -10.51
CA VAL A 17 10.19 11.33 -9.99
C VAL A 17 9.34 11.94 -11.11
N LYS A 18 9.99 12.38 -12.20
CA LYS A 18 9.29 12.92 -13.37
C LYS A 18 8.33 11.91 -14.00
N ASP A 19 8.81 10.70 -14.23
CA ASP A 19 8.01 9.63 -14.84
C ASP A 19 6.82 9.26 -13.96
N PHE A 20 7.04 9.13 -12.65
CA PHE A 20 5.98 8.86 -11.68
C PHE A 20 4.88 9.93 -11.74
N TRP A 21 5.23 11.20 -11.53
CA TRP A 21 4.25 12.27 -11.49
C TRP A 21 3.58 12.52 -12.84
N SER A 22 4.30 12.36 -13.95
CA SER A 22 3.73 12.43 -15.30
C SER A 22 2.68 11.34 -15.54
N ALA A 23 2.82 10.18 -14.92
CA ALA A 23 1.81 9.13 -14.99
C ALA A 23 0.60 9.41 -14.06
N GLN A 24 0.78 10.11 -12.94
CA GLN A 24 -0.29 10.44 -12.00
C GLN A 24 -1.12 11.67 -12.43
N GLU A 25 -0.51 12.66 -13.08
CA GLU A 25 -1.18 13.93 -13.45
C GLU A 25 -2.47 13.74 -14.27
N PRO A 26 -2.54 12.87 -15.30
CA PRO A 26 -3.78 12.60 -16.02
C PRO A 26 -4.86 11.96 -15.15
N ILE A 27 -4.46 11.08 -14.21
CA ILE A 27 -5.39 10.42 -13.30
C ILE A 27 -6.03 11.45 -12.38
N LEU A 28 -5.21 12.27 -11.73
CA LEU A 28 -5.67 13.34 -10.84
C LEU A 28 -6.54 14.36 -11.59
N THR A 29 -6.17 14.72 -12.82
CA THR A 29 -6.96 15.60 -13.69
C THR A 29 -8.34 15.00 -13.99
N SER A 30 -8.44 13.69 -14.19
CA SER A 30 -9.71 13.00 -14.43
C SER A 30 -10.66 13.00 -13.21
N MET A 31 -10.14 13.28 -12.02
CA MET A 31 -10.94 13.40 -10.79
C MET A 31 -11.65 14.77 -10.68
N GLN A 32 -11.44 15.69 -11.62
CA GLN A 32 -12.10 16.98 -11.64
C GLN A 32 -13.47 16.94 -12.36
N PRO A 33 -14.49 17.67 -11.86
CA PRO A 33 -14.47 18.44 -10.61
C PRO A 33 -14.56 17.55 -9.37
N ALA A 34 -13.66 17.76 -8.43
CA ALA A 34 -13.69 17.03 -7.18
C ALA A 34 -14.87 17.50 -6.29
N PRO A 35 -15.39 16.62 -5.41
CA PRO A 35 -16.36 17.01 -4.39
C PRO A 35 -15.84 18.14 -3.49
N ASP A 36 -16.74 19.08 -3.12
CA ASP A 36 -16.36 20.26 -2.33
C ASP A 36 -15.51 19.96 -1.08
N PRO A 37 -15.81 18.89 -0.27
CA PRO A 37 -15.03 18.62 0.93
C PRO A 37 -13.55 18.29 0.70
N ILE A 38 -13.18 17.80 -0.50
CA ILE A 38 -11.80 17.41 -0.84
C ILE A 38 -11.24 18.18 -2.04
N LYS A 39 -11.95 19.21 -2.47
CA LYS A 39 -11.55 19.97 -3.67
C LYS A 39 -10.16 20.58 -3.52
N ALA A 40 -9.89 21.21 -2.38
CA ALA A 40 -8.60 21.82 -2.10
C ALA A 40 -7.46 20.77 -2.04
N ASP A 41 -7.74 19.59 -1.49
CA ASP A 41 -6.76 18.51 -1.39
C ASP A 41 -6.41 17.94 -2.78
N VAL A 42 -7.41 17.74 -3.65
CA VAL A 42 -7.18 17.29 -5.04
C VAL A 42 -6.42 18.36 -5.84
N GLU A 43 -6.72 19.66 -5.64
CA GLU A 43 -5.98 20.76 -6.26
C GLU A 43 -4.52 20.79 -5.77
N ALA A 44 -4.25 20.53 -4.48
CA ALA A 44 -2.90 20.42 -3.93
C ALA A 44 -2.12 19.25 -4.54
N LEU A 45 -2.75 18.08 -4.66
CA LEU A 45 -2.12 16.91 -5.34
C LEU A 45 -1.81 17.20 -6.81
N LEU A 46 -2.69 17.87 -7.52
CA LEU A 46 -2.44 18.30 -8.92
C LEU A 46 -1.24 19.24 -9.02
N ALA A 47 -1.13 20.20 -8.10
CA ALA A 47 0.01 21.13 -8.06
C ALA A 47 1.33 20.39 -7.77
N LEU A 48 1.32 19.43 -6.85
CA LEU A 48 2.47 18.56 -6.56
C LEU A 48 2.85 17.69 -7.77
N ALA A 49 1.86 17.09 -8.43
CA ALA A 49 2.09 16.28 -9.62
C ALA A 49 2.71 17.11 -10.76
N HIS A 50 2.18 18.30 -11.01
CA HIS A 50 2.73 19.22 -12.00
C HIS A 50 4.18 19.65 -11.66
N ASN A 51 4.44 19.97 -10.39
CA ASN A 51 5.78 20.31 -9.93
C ASN A 51 6.74 19.13 -10.11
N GLY A 52 6.39 17.95 -9.61
CA GLY A 52 7.22 16.74 -9.70
C GLY A 52 7.49 16.32 -11.14
N ALA A 53 6.47 16.35 -12.01
CA ALA A 53 6.62 16.03 -13.44
C ALA A 53 7.55 17.02 -14.16
N SER A 54 7.51 18.30 -13.79
CA SER A 54 8.37 19.33 -14.44
C SER A 54 9.79 19.36 -13.92
N THR A 55 9.97 19.28 -12.59
CA THR A 55 11.27 19.46 -11.93
C THR A 55 12.00 18.15 -11.63
N GLY A 56 11.26 17.08 -11.32
CA GLY A 56 11.79 15.84 -10.76
C GLY A 56 12.26 15.98 -9.32
N ASP A 57 11.68 16.94 -8.57
CA ASP A 57 12.02 17.17 -7.17
C ASP A 57 11.46 16.06 -6.28
N SER A 58 12.34 15.26 -5.67
CA SER A 58 11.95 14.17 -4.77
C SER A 58 11.28 14.64 -3.48
N ALA A 59 11.46 15.92 -3.08
CA ALA A 59 10.77 16.49 -1.93
C ALA A 59 9.23 16.49 -2.10
N THR A 60 8.72 16.36 -3.31
CA THR A 60 7.28 16.20 -3.56
C THR A 60 6.69 14.97 -2.90
N PHE A 61 7.47 13.90 -2.67
CA PHE A 61 7.00 12.67 -2.01
C PHE A 61 6.95 12.76 -0.47
N THR A 62 7.64 13.72 0.11
CA THR A 62 7.73 13.89 1.57
C THR A 62 7.10 15.19 2.06
N SER A 63 6.40 15.92 1.18
CA SER A 63 5.79 17.19 1.53
C SER A 63 4.61 17.02 2.48
N ASP A 64 4.45 17.93 3.43
CA ASP A 64 3.29 17.98 4.33
C ASP A 64 1.98 18.12 3.55
N ASP A 65 2.01 18.81 2.40
CA ASP A 65 0.84 18.98 1.53
C ASP A 65 0.39 17.65 0.95
N LEU A 66 1.34 16.78 0.52
CA LEU A 66 1.00 15.43 0.05
C LEU A 66 0.33 14.61 1.15
N GLN A 67 0.97 14.57 2.33
CA GLN A 67 0.48 13.77 3.46
C GLN A 67 -0.91 14.25 3.93
N THR A 68 -1.10 15.57 3.98
CA THR A 68 -2.38 16.16 4.39
C THR A 68 -3.49 15.87 3.37
N ALA A 69 -3.22 16.08 2.09
CA ALA A 69 -4.19 15.87 1.02
C ALA A 69 -4.56 14.38 0.91
N ASP A 70 -3.59 13.48 0.95
CA ASP A 70 -3.80 12.02 0.91
C ASP A 70 -4.68 11.59 2.10
N HIS A 71 -4.33 12.00 3.32
CA HIS A 71 -5.12 11.70 4.51
C HIS A 71 -6.57 12.19 4.40
N ASN A 72 -6.80 13.42 3.97
CA ASN A 72 -8.14 14.01 3.87
C ASN A 72 -8.99 13.29 2.82
N ILE A 73 -8.40 12.96 1.67
CA ILE A 73 -9.05 12.22 0.60
C ILE A 73 -9.41 10.81 1.08
N ASP A 74 -8.48 10.11 1.72
CA ASP A 74 -8.72 8.78 2.31
C ASP A 74 -9.88 8.79 3.30
N GLN A 75 -9.89 9.76 4.22
CA GLN A 75 -10.97 9.92 5.19
C GLN A 75 -12.31 10.23 4.53
N TYR A 76 -12.32 11.02 3.48
CA TYR A 76 -13.53 11.28 2.69
C TYR A 76 -14.02 10.00 2.01
N MET A 77 -13.15 9.26 1.34
CA MET A 77 -13.48 8.02 0.65
C MET A 77 -14.02 6.96 1.61
N LEU A 78 -13.37 6.77 2.76
CA LEU A 78 -13.82 5.84 3.80
C LEU A 78 -15.25 6.13 4.27
N ARG A 79 -15.64 7.40 4.39
CA ARG A 79 -16.95 7.80 4.90
C ARG A 79 -18.06 7.83 3.84
N THR A 80 -17.71 8.06 2.57
CA THR A 80 -18.71 8.44 1.55
C THR A 80 -18.86 7.45 0.41
N CYS A 81 -17.82 6.66 0.10
CA CYS A 81 -17.83 5.80 -1.11
C CYS A 81 -18.41 4.39 -0.87
N GLY A 82 -18.81 4.05 0.36
CA GLY A 82 -19.47 2.77 0.65
C GLY A 82 -18.57 1.55 0.44
N TYR A 83 -17.26 1.68 0.64
CA TYR A 83 -16.34 0.54 0.61
C TYR A 83 -16.67 -0.50 1.68
N GLY A 84 -16.56 -1.79 1.34
CA GLY A 84 -16.42 -2.84 2.34
C GLY A 84 -15.16 -2.58 3.17
N GLN A 85 -15.27 -2.55 4.51
CA GLN A 85 -14.15 -2.18 5.36
C GLN A 85 -13.49 -3.42 5.99
N ILE A 86 -12.15 -3.46 5.93
CA ILE A 86 -11.30 -4.44 6.61
C ILE A 86 -10.36 -3.64 7.52
N SER A 87 -10.43 -3.87 8.83
CA SER A 87 -9.53 -3.25 9.79
C SER A 87 -8.51 -4.27 10.27
N VAL A 88 -7.25 -4.05 9.92
CA VAL A 88 -6.12 -4.90 10.32
C VAL A 88 -5.32 -4.20 11.39
N THR A 89 -5.02 -4.90 12.47
CA THR A 89 -4.04 -4.47 13.45
C THR A 89 -2.80 -5.34 13.31
N ALA A 90 -1.63 -4.72 13.12
CA ALA A 90 -0.34 -5.38 13.16
C ALA A 90 0.32 -5.16 14.53
N THR A 91 0.90 -6.23 15.06
CA THR A 91 1.90 -6.23 16.13
C THR A 91 3.20 -6.80 15.55
N ASP A 92 4.30 -6.81 16.31
CA ASP A 92 5.59 -7.28 15.79
C ASP A 92 5.59 -8.78 15.39
N ASP A 93 4.53 -9.54 15.73
CA ASP A 93 4.46 -10.99 15.52
C ASP A 93 3.13 -11.50 14.92
N ALA A 94 2.12 -10.65 14.74
CA ALA A 94 0.81 -11.11 14.27
C ALA A 94 -0.04 -10.02 13.61
N TYR A 95 -0.90 -10.45 12.67
CA TYR A 95 -2.06 -9.68 12.23
C TYR A 95 -3.32 -10.10 13.00
N GLN A 96 -4.17 -9.11 13.27
CA GLN A 96 -5.53 -9.30 13.80
C GLN A 96 -6.53 -8.58 12.91
N GLY A 97 -7.77 -9.10 12.86
CA GLY A 97 -8.87 -8.44 12.14
C GLY A 97 -9.03 -8.83 10.66
N ILE A 98 -8.20 -9.73 10.12
CA ILE A 98 -8.36 -10.24 8.76
C ILE A 98 -9.47 -11.31 8.79
N PRO A 99 -10.62 -11.07 8.12
CA PRO A 99 -11.70 -12.05 8.09
C PRO A 99 -11.38 -13.22 7.14
N ALA A 100 -11.86 -14.42 7.46
CA ALA A 100 -11.65 -15.60 6.61
C ALA A 100 -12.36 -15.50 5.24
N THR A 101 -13.46 -14.73 5.17
CA THR A 101 -14.23 -14.52 3.94
C THR A 101 -14.69 -13.09 3.84
N ILE A 102 -14.63 -12.52 2.63
CA ILE A 102 -15.01 -11.15 2.31
C ILE A 102 -15.90 -11.16 1.07
N GLY A 103 -16.85 -10.24 0.96
CA GLY A 103 -17.62 -10.05 -0.27
C GLY A 103 -16.78 -9.41 -1.38
N SER A 104 -17.05 -9.78 -2.63
CA SER A 104 -16.42 -9.14 -3.79
C SER A 104 -16.86 -7.68 -3.94
N GLY A 105 -15.98 -6.84 -4.49
CA GLY A 105 -16.28 -5.42 -4.72
C GLY A 105 -15.16 -4.47 -4.30
N ALA A 106 -15.53 -3.22 -4.10
CA ALA A 106 -14.62 -2.18 -3.64
C ALA A 106 -14.43 -2.31 -2.11
N VAL A 107 -13.18 -2.34 -1.67
CA VAL A 107 -12.78 -2.56 -0.27
C VAL A 107 -11.76 -1.51 0.14
N ALA A 108 -11.88 -1.01 1.36
CA ALA A 108 -10.86 -0.23 2.04
C ALA A 108 -10.26 -1.08 3.17
N LEU A 109 -8.97 -1.37 3.06
CA LEU A 109 -8.20 -2.03 4.11
C LEU A 109 -7.44 -0.96 4.90
N THR A 110 -7.70 -0.86 6.18
CA THR A 110 -6.98 0.03 7.10
C THR A 110 -6.01 -0.79 7.94
N LEU A 111 -4.72 -0.48 7.86
CA LEU A 111 -3.67 -1.05 8.69
C LEU A 111 -3.39 -0.11 9.87
N ASN A 112 -3.54 -0.62 11.08
CA ASN A 112 -3.20 0.06 12.33
C ASN A 112 -1.97 -0.63 12.94
N ASN A 113 -0.83 0.03 12.92
CA ASN A 113 0.40 -0.50 13.48
C ASN A 113 0.47 -0.26 14.99
N ARG A 114 0.41 -1.35 15.77
CA ARG A 114 0.57 -1.37 17.23
C ARG A 114 1.90 -1.99 17.66
N GLY A 115 2.74 -2.35 16.71
CA GLY A 115 4.09 -2.84 16.93
C GLY A 115 5.10 -1.72 17.22
N ARG A 116 6.34 -2.11 17.36
CA ARG A 116 7.50 -1.23 17.56
C ARG A 116 8.31 -1.05 16.28
N GLU A 117 8.03 -1.87 15.29
CA GLU A 117 8.65 -1.84 13.96
C GLU A 117 7.66 -1.34 12.91
N ALA A 118 8.16 -0.88 11.77
CA ALA A 118 7.32 -0.56 10.61
C ALA A 118 6.68 -1.86 10.08
N HIS A 119 5.41 -1.79 9.71
CA HIS A 119 4.67 -2.95 9.20
C HIS A 119 4.02 -2.67 7.85
N GLN A 120 3.89 -3.74 7.07
CA GLN A 120 3.26 -3.76 5.75
C GLN A 120 2.06 -4.70 5.74
N VAL A 121 1.04 -4.38 4.96
CA VAL A 121 0.10 -5.36 4.42
C VAL A 121 0.23 -5.34 2.90
N LEU A 122 0.90 -6.33 2.34
CA LEU A 122 0.89 -6.61 0.90
C LEU A 122 -0.22 -7.61 0.62
N ILE A 123 -1.16 -7.26 -0.27
CA ILE A 123 -2.22 -8.15 -0.71
C ILE A 123 -1.84 -8.77 -2.06
N VAL A 124 -1.96 -10.09 -2.13
CA VAL A 124 -1.77 -10.84 -3.37
C VAL A 124 -3.02 -11.65 -3.70
N ARG A 125 -3.38 -11.75 -4.98
CA ARG A 125 -4.36 -12.72 -5.46
C ARG A 125 -3.63 -14.01 -5.84
N ILE A 126 -4.01 -15.12 -5.22
CA ILE A 126 -3.48 -16.45 -5.54
C ILE A 126 -4.07 -16.88 -6.88
N ASN A 127 -3.23 -17.35 -7.80
CA ASN A 127 -3.64 -17.74 -9.14
C ASN A 127 -4.60 -18.94 -9.11
N ASP A 128 -5.56 -18.95 -10.02
CA ASP A 128 -6.52 -20.04 -10.15
C ASP A 128 -5.77 -21.35 -10.45
N GLY A 129 -6.16 -22.42 -9.75
CA GLY A 129 -5.51 -23.73 -9.85
C GLY A 129 -4.36 -23.97 -8.85
N VAL A 130 -3.85 -22.94 -8.17
CA VAL A 130 -2.92 -23.09 -7.05
C VAL A 130 -3.71 -23.51 -5.81
N THR A 131 -3.42 -24.68 -5.25
CA THR A 131 -4.16 -25.28 -4.12
C THR A 131 -3.41 -25.23 -2.80
N GLU A 132 -2.11 -24.99 -2.85
CA GLU A 132 -1.25 -24.88 -1.69
C GLU A 132 -1.70 -23.74 -0.78
N PRO A 133 -1.60 -23.90 0.56
CA PRO A 133 -1.84 -22.80 1.51
C PRO A 133 -0.87 -21.63 1.27
N PHE A 134 -1.32 -20.41 1.48
CA PHE A 134 -0.50 -19.21 1.27
C PHE A 134 0.82 -19.27 2.06
N ARG A 135 0.80 -19.80 3.28
CA ARG A 135 2.03 -19.98 4.08
C ARG A 135 3.09 -20.80 3.33
N THR A 136 2.67 -21.87 2.61
CA THR A 136 3.60 -22.68 1.81
C THR A 136 4.13 -21.91 0.60
N LEU A 137 3.31 -21.04 0.00
CA LEU A 137 3.73 -20.20 -1.12
C LEU A 137 4.78 -19.15 -0.69
N LEU A 138 4.72 -18.67 0.54
CA LEU A 138 5.71 -17.73 1.10
C LEU A 138 7.11 -18.35 1.22
N ASP A 139 7.23 -19.67 1.35
CA ASP A 139 8.50 -20.38 1.43
C ASP A 139 9.15 -20.64 0.07
N LEU A 140 8.44 -20.37 -1.03
CA LEU A 140 8.98 -20.51 -2.38
C LEU A 140 10.03 -19.45 -2.69
N PRO A 141 10.99 -19.70 -3.58
CA PRO A 141 11.87 -18.68 -4.15
C PRO A 141 11.05 -17.54 -4.77
N PRO A 142 11.57 -16.29 -4.77
CA PRO A 142 10.82 -15.12 -5.22
C PRO A 142 10.22 -15.22 -6.63
N ASP A 143 10.97 -15.77 -7.58
CA ASP A 143 10.53 -16.00 -8.95
C ASP A 143 9.37 -17.02 -9.05
N GLN A 144 9.37 -18.05 -8.23
CA GLN A 144 8.28 -19.01 -8.16
C GLN A 144 7.05 -18.41 -7.45
N ARG A 145 7.23 -17.62 -6.39
CA ARG A 145 6.12 -16.90 -5.75
C ARG A 145 5.36 -16.02 -6.73
N MET A 146 6.08 -15.25 -7.56
CA MET A 146 5.46 -14.41 -8.60
C MET A 146 4.68 -15.20 -9.67
N GLN A 147 4.96 -16.49 -9.84
CA GLN A 147 4.20 -17.37 -10.72
C GLN A 147 2.93 -17.92 -10.07
N THR A 148 2.85 -17.94 -8.74
CA THR A 148 1.71 -18.49 -8.00
C THR A 148 0.69 -17.45 -7.56
N ALA A 149 1.09 -16.18 -7.47
CA ALA A 149 0.23 -15.11 -7.02
C ALA A 149 0.62 -13.76 -7.66
N ALA A 150 -0.35 -12.89 -7.83
CA ALA A 150 -0.19 -11.53 -8.34
C ALA A 150 -0.40 -10.50 -7.23
N ALA A 151 0.54 -9.59 -7.05
CA ALA A 151 0.40 -8.47 -6.12
C ALA A 151 -0.68 -7.49 -6.62
N LEU A 152 -1.54 -7.04 -5.72
CA LEU A 152 -2.61 -6.08 -6.01
C LEU A 152 -2.32 -4.69 -5.43
N GLY A 153 -1.60 -4.62 -4.32
CA GLY A 153 -1.23 -3.38 -3.67
C GLY A 153 -0.74 -3.62 -2.25
N SER A 154 -0.13 -2.59 -1.69
CA SER A 154 0.37 -2.61 -0.31
C SER A 154 0.04 -1.31 0.42
N VAL A 155 -0.01 -1.39 1.73
CA VAL A 155 0.03 -0.27 2.66
C VAL A 155 1.11 -0.55 3.70
N GLU A 156 1.92 0.46 3.96
CA GLU A 156 3.06 0.41 4.87
C GLU A 156 2.95 1.56 5.85
N VAL A 157 3.20 1.29 7.13
CA VAL A 157 3.05 2.31 8.17
C VAL A 157 4.10 2.17 9.26
N ASP A 158 4.59 3.30 9.74
CA ASP A 158 5.47 3.39 10.88
C ASP A 158 4.78 2.99 12.20
N PRO A 159 5.54 2.72 13.27
CA PRO A 159 4.99 2.45 14.59
C PRO A 159 3.98 3.50 15.06
N GLY A 160 2.80 3.06 15.49
CA GLY A 160 1.73 3.91 15.97
C GLY A 160 0.92 4.63 14.87
N GLN A 161 1.25 4.44 13.60
CA GLN A 161 0.56 5.06 12.48
C GLN A 161 -0.57 4.17 11.92
N VAL A 162 -1.40 4.79 11.10
CA VAL A 162 -2.52 4.16 10.39
C VAL A 162 -2.44 4.53 8.92
N GLY A 163 -2.55 3.53 8.05
CA GLY A 163 -2.64 3.73 6.60
C GLY A 163 -3.84 3.00 6.01
N THR A 164 -4.27 3.41 4.83
CA THR A 164 -5.42 2.82 4.13
C THR A 164 -5.03 2.42 2.71
N LEU A 165 -5.52 1.28 2.28
CA LEU A 165 -5.37 0.76 0.92
C LEU A 165 -6.76 0.52 0.33
N PHE A 166 -7.05 1.16 -0.80
CA PHE A 166 -8.29 0.97 -1.54
C PHE A 166 -8.08 -0.02 -2.67
N LEU A 167 -8.94 -1.04 -2.73
CA LEU A 167 -8.83 -2.13 -3.68
C LEU A 167 -10.20 -2.49 -4.26
N ARG A 168 -10.19 -3.13 -5.44
CA ARG A 168 -11.34 -3.88 -5.95
C ARG A 168 -10.98 -5.36 -5.96
N LEU A 169 -11.69 -6.15 -5.15
CA LEU A 169 -11.48 -7.58 -5.02
C LEU A 169 -12.53 -8.34 -5.86
N ALA A 170 -12.06 -9.25 -6.71
CA ALA A 170 -12.88 -10.23 -7.42
C ALA A 170 -12.93 -11.53 -6.63
N SER A 171 -13.89 -12.41 -6.91
CA SER A 171 -13.94 -13.74 -6.28
C SER A 171 -12.64 -14.51 -6.49
N GLY A 172 -12.16 -15.20 -5.44
CA GLY A 172 -10.92 -15.94 -5.46
C GLY A 172 -10.25 -16.08 -4.09
N ARG A 173 -9.05 -16.65 -4.08
CA ARG A 173 -8.19 -16.78 -2.89
C ARG A 173 -7.17 -15.67 -2.84
N TYR A 174 -6.91 -15.19 -1.65
CA TYR A 174 -5.99 -14.07 -1.40
C TYR A 174 -5.08 -14.37 -0.23
N GLY A 175 -3.84 -13.88 -0.33
CA GLY A 175 -2.89 -13.86 0.76
C GLY A 175 -2.56 -12.42 1.16
N VAL A 176 -2.23 -12.23 2.42
CA VAL A 176 -1.61 -11.03 2.94
C VAL A 176 -0.33 -11.38 3.66
N GLY A 177 0.70 -10.55 3.53
CA GLY A 177 1.98 -10.76 4.20
C GLY A 177 2.74 -9.47 4.41
N ASP A 178 3.61 -9.48 5.42
CA ASP A 178 4.58 -8.43 5.72
C ASP A 178 5.97 -8.86 5.26
N PHE A 179 6.48 -8.20 4.24
CA PHE A 179 7.79 -8.48 3.64
C PHE A 179 8.89 -7.52 4.12
N LEU A 180 8.55 -6.57 4.99
CA LEU A 180 9.56 -5.73 5.62
C LEU A 180 10.46 -6.58 6.51
N SER A 181 11.73 -6.22 6.58
CA SER A 181 12.71 -6.93 7.39
C SER A 181 12.55 -6.62 8.87
N GLN A 182 12.73 -7.60 9.72
CA GLN A 182 12.80 -7.41 11.16
C GLN A 182 13.91 -6.41 11.51
N GLY A 183 13.65 -5.58 12.50
CA GLY A 183 14.53 -4.47 12.89
C GLY A 183 14.23 -3.17 12.13
N SER A 184 13.19 -3.12 11.28
CA SER A 184 12.75 -1.89 10.60
C SER A 184 12.05 -0.97 11.61
N THR A 185 12.79 -0.06 12.22
CA THR A 185 12.24 0.87 13.23
C THR A 185 11.40 1.99 12.64
N SER A 186 11.53 2.24 11.34
CA SER A 186 10.67 3.07 10.50
C SER A 186 10.82 2.65 9.04
N LEU A 187 9.97 3.19 8.15
CA LEU A 187 10.09 2.98 6.70
C LEU A 187 11.40 3.54 6.13
N ASP A 188 11.95 4.60 6.76
CA ASP A 188 13.24 5.21 6.38
C ASP A 188 14.45 4.53 7.05
N ALA A 189 14.22 3.63 8.01
CA ALA A 189 15.25 2.89 8.73
C ALA A 189 15.01 1.38 8.65
N PRO A 190 15.23 0.78 7.46
CA PRO A 190 14.96 -0.63 7.21
C PRO A 190 15.87 -1.51 8.05
N GLY A 191 15.30 -2.59 8.56
CA GLY A 191 16.02 -3.66 9.25
C GLY A 191 16.81 -4.55 8.29
N SER A 192 17.49 -5.55 8.86
CA SER A 192 18.26 -6.54 8.09
C SER A 192 17.95 -7.99 8.50
N GLY A 193 16.93 -8.19 9.33
CA GLY A 193 16.48 -9.51 9.72
C GLY A 193 15.63 -10.21 8.67
N ASP A 194 15.08 -11.37 9.00
CA ASP A 194 14.13 -12.07 8.13
C ASP A 194 12.86 -11.24 7.93
N PRO A 195 12.11 -11.43 6.83
CA PRO A 195 10.82 -10.78 6.65
C PRO A 195 9.84 -11.11 7.77
N HIS A 196 9.00 -10.13 8.16
CA HIS A 196 8.04 -10.29 9.27
C HIS A 196 7.04 -11.43 9.03
N TYR A 197 6.74 -11.81 7.78
CA TYR A 197 5.87 -12.96 7.54
C TYR A 197 6.42 -14.28 8.13
N VAL A 198 7.73 -14.39 8.35
CA VAL A 198 8.36 -15.54 9.01
C VAL A 198 7.95 -15.64 10.48
N LEU A 199 7.71 -14.49 11.14
CA LEU A 199 7.24 -14.42 12.53
C LEU A 199 5.73 -14.68 12.69
N GLY A 200 4.96 -14.65 11.60
CA GLY A 200 3.53 -14.86 11.66
C GLY A 200 2.66 -13.76 11.04
N LEU A 201 3.27 -12.67 10.53
CA LEU A 201 2.52 -11.62 9.87
C LEU A 201 2.12 -12.03 8.45
N HIS A 202 1.28 -13.05 8.38
CA HIS A 202 0.64 -13.51 7.15
C HIS A 202 -0.74 -14.09 7.45
N ALA A 203 -1.64 -14.01 6.49
CA ALA A 203 -2.95 -14.65 6.54
C ALA A 203 -3.44 -14.97 5.13
N GLU A 204 -4.45 -15.83 5.05
CA GLU A 204 -5.18 -16.16 3.83
C GLU A 204 -6.66 -15.90 4.03
N PHE A 205 -7.34 -15.39 2.99
CA PHE A 205 -8.78 -15.19 3.00
C PHE A 205 -9.38 -15.48 1.63
N THR A 206 -10.69 -15.68 1.60
CA THR A 206 -11.44 -15.92 0.36
C THR A 206 -12.38 -14.77 0.08
N VAL A 207 -12.48 -14.37 -1.19
CA VAL A 207 -13.47 -13.42 -1.70
C VAL A 207 -14.56 -14.19 -2.42
N ALA A 208 -15.82 -14.04 -1.97
CA ALA A 208 -17.00 -14.72 -2.51
C ALA A 208 -17.81 -13.84 -3.47
#